data_ef3004d2f0df033d8d66851e148d34a6
#
_entry.id   ef3004d2f0df033d8d66851e148d34a6
#
_cell.length_a   1.000
_cell.length_b   1.000
_cell.length_c   1.000
_cell.angle_alpha   90.00
_cell.angle_beta   90.00
_cell.angle_gamma   90.00
#
_symmetry.space_group_name_H-M   'P 1'
#
loop_
_entity.id
_entity.type
_entity.pdbx_description
1 polymer ?
#
loop_
_entity_poly.entity_id
_entity_poly.type
_entity_poly.pdbx_seq_one_letter_code
_entity_poly.pdbx_strand_id
1 'polypeptide(L)'
;DVYKRQIKECLSILSSREKLYGIMRDELVEIKDEYATPRRTKIEDIEYDQDVESLIQREEMVVTVTDAGYIKRVPLNAYKAQKRGGKGKSGMVTKDEDFVSRLFVAGTHTPVLFFSSKGLVYKLKVYKLPLGSPTSKGKPFVNLLPLDEGENITTVLKLPESEAECKDLSIMFATASGMV
;
A
#
# COMPACT_ATOMS: atom_id res chain seq x y z
N ASP A 1 -10.84 1.27 -69.10
CA ASP A 1 -9.47 1.47 -68.58
C ASP A 1 -9.44 1.97 -67.14
N VAL A 2 -10.41 2.73 -66.68
CA VAL A 2 -10.47 3.24 -65.28
C VAL A 2 -10.58 2.09 -64.30
N TYR A 3 -11.48 1.16 -64.50
CA TYR A 3 -11.67 -0.01 -63.57
C TYR A 3 -10.43 -0.93 -63.50
N LYS A 4 -9.73 -1.13 -64.63
CA LYS A 4 -8.48 -1.95 -64.61
C LYS A 4 -7.41 -1.26 -63.77
N ARG A 5 -7.32 0.07 -63.78
CA ARG A 5 -6.37 0.82 -62.99
C ARG A 5 -6.70 0.73 -61.50
N GLN A 6 -7.98 0.89 -61.12
CA GLN A 6 -8.45 0.75 -59.76
C GLN A 6 -8.19 -0.66 -59.19
N ILE A 7 -8.51 -1.68 -59.96
CA ILE A 7 -8.25 -3.07 -59.55
C ILE A 7 -6.74 -3.29 -59.28
N LYS A 8 -5.87 -2.79 -60.18
CA LYS A 8 -4.44 -2.88 -60.03
C LYS A 8 -3.92 -2.14 -58.78
N GLU A 9 -4.49 -1.01 -58.50
CA GLU A 9 -4.16 -0.22 -57.30
C GLU A 9 -4.60 -0.93 -56.04
N CYS A 10 -5.82 -1.42 -55.95
CA CYS A 10 -6.32 -2.19 -54.82
C CYS A 10 -5.48 -3.46 -54.58
N LEU A 11 -5.13 -4.19 -55.62
CA LEU A 11 -4.25 -5.36 -55.53
C LEU A 11 -2.85 -4.98 -55.01
N SER A 12 -2.31 -3.84 -55.44
CA SER A 12 -1.01 -3.36 -54.95
C SER A 12 -1.03 -2.97 -53.47
N ILE A 13 -2.14 -2.43 -52.97
CA ILE A 13 -2.34 -2.11 -51.55
C ILE A 13 -2.41 -3.41 -50.74
N LEU A 14 -3.24 -4.36 -51.16
CA LEU A 14 -3.41 -5.64 -50.50
C LEU A 14 -2.16 -6.51 -50.48
N SER A 15 -1.29 -6.37 -51.48
CA SER A 15 -0.04 -7.14 -51.59
C SER A 15 1.10 -6.57 -50.74
N SER A 16 0.99 -5.33 -50.26
CA SER A 16 2.04 -4.66 -49.47
C SER A 16 1.51 -4.16 -48.14
N ARG A 17 1.97 -4.77 -47.04
CA ARG A 17 1.64 -4.31 -45.67
C ARG A 17 2.06 -2.85 -45.46
N GLU A 18 3.17 -2.44 -45.97
CA GLU A 18 3.68 -1.08 -45.84
C GLU A 18 2.73 -0.05 -46.47
N LYS A 19 2.24 -0.33 -47.69
CA LYS A 19 1.24 0.53 -48.32
C LYS A 19 -0.07 0.54 -47.58
N LEU A 20 -0.54 -0.60 -47.08
CA LEU A 20 -1.75 -0.70 -46.28
C LEU A 20 -1.65 0.12 -45.04
N TYR A 21 -0.55 0.00 -44.25
CA TYR A 21 -0.35 0.81 -43.06
C TYR A 21 -0.17 2.31 -43.36
N GLY A 22 0.43 2.65 -44.53
CA GLY A 22 0.50 4.03 -44.98
C GLY A 22 -0.89 4.66 -45.14
N ILE A 23 -1.79 4.01 -45.85
CA ILE A 23 -3.15 4.47 -46.07
C ILE A 23 -3.91 4.56 -44.74
N MET A 24 -3.84 3.53 -43.91
CA MET A 24 -4.47 3.56 -42.58
C MET A 24 -3.96 4.71 -41.71
N ARG A 25 -2.66 5.01 -41.78
CA ARG A 25 -2.08 6.15 -41.05
C ARG A 25 -2.62 7.47 -41.56
N ASP A 26 -2.68 7.63 -42.88
CA ASP A 26 -3.15 8.88 -43.51
C ASP A 26 -4.63 9.16 -43.18
N GLU A 27 -5.48 8.13 -43.25
CA GLU A 27 -6.88 8.19 -42.81
C GLU A 27 -7.01 8.55 -41.34
N LEU A 28 -6.20 7.94 -40.46
CA LEU A 28 -6.23 8.25 -39.03
C LEU A 28 -5.72 9.67 -38.71
N VAL A 29 -4.76 10.18 -39.48
CA VAL A 29 -4.28 11.56 -39.36
C VAL A 29 -5.37 12.52 -39.78
N GLU A 30 -6.06 12.26 -40.90
CA GLU A 30 -7.19 13.09 -41.39
C GLU A 30 -8.30 13.16 -40.34
N ILE A 31 -8.71 12.01 -39.78
CA ILE A 31 -9.71 11.95 -38.70
C ILE A 31 -9.22 12.72 -37.46
N LYS A 32 -7.95 12.57 -37.11
CA LYS A 32 -7.39 13.33 -35.99
C LYS A 32 -7.45 14.83 -36.24
N ASP A 33 -7.07 15.29 -37.41
CA ASP A 33 -7.01 16.72 -37.70
C ASP A 33 -8.42 17.36 -37.78
N GLU A 34 -9.43 16.58 -38.21
CA GLU A 34 -10.81 17.01 -38.28
C GLU A 34 -11.52 17.02 -36.91
N TYR A 35 -11.28 15.98 -36.08
CA TYR A 35 -12.05 15.76 -34.86
C TYR A 35 -11.25 15.98 -33.57
N ALA A 36 -9.93 16.22 -33.64
CA ALA A 36 -9.16 16.42 -32.45
C ALA A 36 -9.57 17.71 -31.72
N THR A 37 -9.93 17.55 -30.47
CA THR A 37 -10.18 18.68 -29.57
C THR A 37 -8.97 18.88 -28.64
N PRO A 38 -8.66 20.13 -28.28
CA PRO A 38 -7.58 20.39 -27.32
C PRO A 38 -7.90 19.73 -25.98
N ARG A 39 -6.86 19.28 -25.31
CA ARG A 39 -7.01 18.65 -23.99
C ARG A 39 -7.67 19.62 -23.01
N ARG A 40 -8.77 19.22 -22.38
CA ARG A 40 -9.50 20.02 -21.39
C ARG A 40 -8.86 19.99 -20.00
N THR A 41 -8.07 18.96 -19.72
CA THR A 41 -7.39 18.79 -18.43
C THR A 41 -5.95 19.27 -18.54
N LYS A 42 -5.46 19.93 -17.51
CA LYS A 42 -4.04 20.24 -17.36
C LYS A 42 -3.30 19.03 -16.81
N ILE A 43 -2.08 18.82 -17.28
CA ILE A 43 -1.13 17.98 -16.58
C ILE A 43 -0.42 18.91 -15.63
N GLU A 44 -0.65 18.74 -14.34
CA GLU A 44 0.05 19.47 -13.31
C GLU A 44 0.99 18.49 -12.65
N ASP A 45 2.24 18.88 -12.43
CA ASP A 45 3.13 18.17 -11.53
C ASP A 45 2.51 18.35 -10.15
N ILE A 46 2.04 17.24 -9.59
CA ILE A 46 1.51 17.26 -8.23
C ILE A 46 2.72 17.51 -7.34
N GLU A 47 2.84 18.73 -6.83
CA GLU A 47 3.57 18.96 -5.60
C GLU A 47 2.82 18.23 -4.50
N TYR A 48 3.20 16.96 -4.27
CA TYR A 48 2.67 16.13 -3.19
C TYR A 48 3.13 16.63 -1.81
N ASP A 49 3.38 17.89 -1.66
CA ASP A 49 3.69 18.53 -0.38
C ASP A 49 2.44 19.04 0.36
N GLN A 50 1.26 18.80 -0.15
CA GLN A 50 0.10 18.84 0.72
C GLN A 50 0.12 17.56 1.55
N ASP A 51 0.61 17.75 2.73
CA ASP A 51 0.76 16.77 3.79
C ASP A 51 -0.57 16.04 4.00
N VAL A 52 -0.76 14.94 3.23
CA VAL A 52 -1.93 14.06 3.38
C VAL A 52 -2.09 13.66 4.85
N GLU A 53 -0.99 13.69 5.58
CA GLU A 53 -0.94 13.45 7.01
C GLU A 53 -1.71 14.49 7.81
N SER A 54 -1.73 15.75 7.37
CA SER A 54 -2.47 16.83 8.05
C SER A 54 -4.00 16.62 8.00
N LEU A 55 -4.49 15.87 7.01
CA LEU A 55 -5.90 15.52 6.86
C LEU A 55 -6.34 14.33 7.73
N ILE A 56 -5.38 13.59 8.29
CA ILE A 56 -5.67 12.42 9.10
C ILE A 56 -5.93 12.85 10.54
N GLN A 57 -7.09 12.48 11.07
CA GLN A 57 -7.44 12.77 12.46
C GLN A 57 -6.48 12.07 13.42
N ARG A 58 -6.09 12.80 14.47
CA ARG A 58 -5.29 12.26 15.57
C ARG A 58 -6.19 11.47 16.51
N GLU A 59 -6.04 10.16 16.47
CA GLU A 59 -6.79 9.22 17.31
C GLU A 59 -5.86 8.18 17.90
N GLU A 60 -6.21 7.67 19.07
CA GLU A 60 -5.53 6.52 19.65
C GLU A 60 -6.04 5.22 19.03
N MET A 61 -5.11 4.41 18.57
CA MET A 61 -5.34 3.12 17.92
C MET A 61 -4.74 2.00 18.74
N VAL A 62 -5.46 0.89 18.83
CA VAL A 62 -4.93 -0.39 19.29
C VAL A 62 -4.36 -1.12 18.10
N VAL A 63 -3.06 -1.35 18.09
CA VAL A 63 -2.38 -2.14 17.08
C VAL A 63 -2.20 -3.55 17.61
N THR A 64 -2.65 -4.53 16.84
CA THR A 64 -2.56 -5.96 17.17
C THR A 64 -1.76 -6.66 16.09
N VAL A 65 -0.77 -7.44 16.52
CA VAL A 65 0.09 -8.26 15.66
C VAL A 65 -0.01 -9.70 16.11
N THR A 66 -0.15 -10.63 15.17
CA THR A 66 -0.14 -12.08 15.44
C THR A 66 1.20 -12.70 15.10
N ASP A 67 1.46 -13.88 15.65
CA ASP A 67 2.66 -14.65 15.37
C ASP A 67 2.74 -15.07 13.88
N ALA A 68 1.61 -15.43 13.28
CA ALA A 68 1.51 -15.74 11.86
C ALA A 68 1.68 -14.51 10.92
N GLY A 69 2.03 -13.34 11.46
CA GLY A 69 2.35 -12.16 10.68
C GLY A 69 1.16 -11.35 10.18
N TYR A 70 0.03 -11.39 10.87
CA TYR A 70 -1.11 -10.51 10.60
C TYR A 70 -1.08 -9.28 11.48
N ILE A 71 -1.46 -8.14 10.92
CA ILE A 71 -1.53 -6.87 11.64
C ILE A 71 -2.83 -6.14 11.35
N LYS A 72 -3.33 -5.42 12.34
CA LYS A 72 -4.45 -4.49 12.21
C LYS A 72 -4.31 -3.33 13.19
N ARG A 73 -5.02 -2.25 12.90
CA ARG A 73 -5.30 -1.17 13.86
C ARG A 73 -6.80 -1.07 14.07
N VAL A 74 -7.20 -0.76 15.29
CA VAL A 74 -8.60 -0.56 15.68
C VAL A 74 -8.67 0.69 16.55
N PRO A 75 -9.61 1.61 16.32
CA PRO A 75 -9.78 2.76 17.21
C PRO A 75 -9.99 2.33 18.66
N LEU A 76 -9.30 2.99 19.60
CA LEU A 76 -9.39 2.63 21.02
C LEU A 76 -10.84 2.73 21.56
N ASN A 77 -11.64 3.66 21.04
CA ASN A 77 -13.03 3.83 21.39
C ASN A 77 -13.93 2.65 21.00
N ALA A 78 -13.49 1.78 20.07
CA ALA A 78 -14.21 0.55 19.73
C ALA A 78 -14.16 -0.50 20.85
N TYR A 79 -13.22 -0.36 21.79
CA TYR A 79 -13.10 -1.19 22.98
C TYR A 79 -13.78 -0.48 24.16
N LYS A 80 -15.05 -0.80 24.40
CA LYS A 80 -15.77 -0.27 25.58
C LYS A 80 -15.25 -0.92 26.86
N ALA A 81 -15.08 -0.10 27.91
CA ALA A 81 -14.77 -0.61 29.23
C ALA A 81 -15.83 -1.63 29.69
N GLN A 82 -15.39 -2.80 30.12
CA GLN A 82 -16.28 -3.86 30.61
C GLN A 82 -16.68 -3.54 32.06
N LYS A 83 -17.99 -3.48 32.30
CA LYS A 83 -18.53 -3.41 33.68
C LYS A 83 -18.61 -4.82 34.28
N ARG A 84 -18.66 -4.92 35.61
CA ARG A 84 -18.82 -6.19 36.34
C ARG A 84 -19.98 -7.02 35.75
N GLY A 85 -19.72 -8.30 35.43
CA GLY A 85 -20.72 -9.24 34.90
C GLY A 85 -20.87 -9.28 33.36
N GLY A 86 -20.10 -8.49 32.60
CA GLY A 86 -20.10 -8.57 31.14
C GLY A 86 -19.26 -9.74 30.60
N LYS A 87 -19.63 -10.30 29.43
CA LYS A 87 -18.78 -11.24 28.70
C LYS A 87 -17.60 -10.49 28.07
N GLY A 88 -16.37 -11.00 28.23
CA GLY A 88 -15.18 -10.46 27.59
C GLY A 88 -15.35 -10.35 26.07
N LYS A 89 -14.65 -9.39 25.45
CA LYS A 89 -14.59 -9.30 23.99
C LYS A 89 -13.30 -9.95 23.49
N SER A 90 -13.43 -10.79 22.47
CA SER A 90 -12.26 -11.29 21.75
C SER A 90 -11.58 -10.13 21.00
N GLY A 91 -10.27 -9.98 21.20
CA GLY A 91 -9.48 -8.95 20.55
C GLY A 91 -9.14 -9.26 19.09
N MET A 92 -9.26 -10.52 18.67
CA MET A 92 -8.98 -10.97 17.32
C MET A 92 -9.50 -12.40 17.11
N VAL A 93 -9.99 -12.70 15.91
CA VAL A 93 -10.23 -14.08 15.48
C VAL A 93 -8.95 -14.56 14.79
N THR A 94 -8.30 -15.52 15.41
CA THR A 94 -7.12 -16.22 14.89
C THR A 94 -7.51 -17.59 14.33
N LYS A 95 -6.65 -18.18 13.49
CA LYS A 95 -6.75 -19.61 13.15
C LYS A 95 -6.27 -20.43 14.35
N ASP A 96 -6.58 -21.72 14.37
CA ASP A 96 -6.36 -22.61 15.52
C ASP A 96 -4.91 -22.67 16.07
N GLU A 97 -3.93 -22.24 15.25
CA GLU A 97 -2.51 -22.22 15.64
C GLU A 97 -1.88 -20.82 15.71
N ASP A 98 -2.69 -19.74 15.51
CA ASP A 98 -2.19 -18.36 15.52
C ASP A 98 -2.60 -17.67 16.84
N PHE A 99 -1.74 -16.83 17.37
CA PHE A 99 -2.00 -16.07 18.60
C PHE A 99 -1.51 -14.63 18.49
N VAL A 100 -2.05 -13.77 19.32
CA VAL A 100 -1.62 -12.38 19.40
C VAL A 100 -0.25 -12.32 20.07
N SER A 101 0.77 -11.99 19.29
CA SER A 101 2.15 -11.88 19.79
C SER A 101 2.44 -10.50 20.37
N ARG A 102 1.83 -9.43 19.80
CA ARG A 102 2.02 -8.05 20.29
C ARG A 102 0.72 -7.28 20.23
N LEU A 103 0.51 -6.47 21.26
CA LEU A 103 -0.59 -5.52 21.36
C LEU A 103 -0.08 -4.25 22.03
N PHE A 104 -0.30 -3.10 21.38
CA PHE A 104 0.07 -1.80 21.95
C PHE A 104 -0.88 -0.70 21.48
N VAL A 105 -0.92 0.38 22.24
CA VAL A 105 -1.66 1.60 21.88
C VAL A 105 -0.69 2.62 21.29
N ALA A 106 -1.08 3.24 20.18
CA ALA A 106 -0.30 4.28 19.53
C ALA A 106 -1.24 5.26 18.80
N GLY A 107 -0.83 6.51 18.69
CA GLY A 107 -1.54 7.53 17.91
C GLY A 107 -1.50 7.20 16.40
N THR A 108 -2.45 7.71 15.63
CA THR A 108 -2.48 7.53 14.17
C THR A 108 -1.20 7.98 13.49
N HIS A 109 -0.52 8.99 14.00
CA HIS A 109 0.72 9.57 13.43
C HIS A 109 2.00 8.93 13.97
N THR A 110 1.89 8.09 15.00
CA THR A 110 3.03 7.42 15.62
C THR A 110 3.77 6.55 14.59
N PRO A 111 5.09 6.75 14.40
CA PRO A 111 5.88 5.89 13.55
C PRO A 111 6.16 4.55 14.24
N VAL A 112 6.11 3.48 13.44
CA VAL A 112 6.37 2.11 13.89
C VAL A 112 7.46 1.50 13.02
N LEU A 113 8.44 0.88 13.66
CA LEU A 113 9.51 0.13 13.02
C LEU A 113 9.17 -1.37 13.00
N PHE A 114 9.43 -1.98 11.86
CA PHE A 114 9.26 -3.41 11.63
C PHE A 114 10.62 -4.00 11.27
N PHE A 115 11.16 -4.85 12.13
CA PHE A 115 12.46 -5.49 11.94
C PHE A 115 12.26 -6.85 11.29
N SER A 116 12.92 -7.08 10.17
CA SER A 116 12.82 -8.32 9.43
C SER A 116 13.90 -9.34 9.83
N SER A 117 13.65 -10.60 9.53
CA SER A 117 14.59 -11.68 9.71
C SER A 117 15.86 -11.58 8.86
N LYS A 118 15.82 -10.77 7.79
CA LYS A 118 16.96 -10.48 6.91
C LYS A 118 17.77 -9.25 7.32
N GLY A 119 17.45 -8.62 8.48
CA GLY A 119 18.14 -7.45 8.99
C GLY A 119 17.69 -6.13 8.36
N LEU A 120 16.59 -6.12 7.63
CA LEU A 120 15.98 -4.90 7.11
C LEU A 120 15.02 -4.28 8.14
N VAL A 121 14.88 -2.97 8.08
CA VAL A 121 13.96 -2.21 8.93
C VAL A 121 13.02 -1.39 8.07
N TYR A 122 11.73 -1.62 8.24
CA TYR A 122 10.68 -0.86 7.56
C TYR A 122 10.03 0.11 8.54
N LYS A 123 9.76 1.34 8.11
CA LYS A 123 9.12 2.38 8.90
C LYS A 123 7.77 2.73 8.29
N LEU A 124 6.69 2.55 9.03
CA LEU A 124 5.35 3.00 8.66
C LEU A 124 4.71 3.77 9.81
N LYS A 125 3.87 4.75 9.48
CA LYS A 125 3.00 5.40 10.47
C LYS A 125 1.74 4.57 10.70
N VAL A 126 1.18 4.61 11.90
CA VAL A 126 0.02 3.78 12.29
C VAL A 126 -1.17 3.98 11.34
N TYR A 127 -1.40 5.19 10.82
CA TYR A 127 -2.49 5.42 9.88
C TYR A 127 -2.38 4.63 8.57
N LYS A 128 -1.19 4.19 8.18
CA LYS A 128 -0.96 3.32 7.00
C LYS A 128 -1.29 1.85 7.26
N LEU A 129 -1.42 1.46 8.52
CA LEU A 129 -1.81 0.08 8.88
C LEU A 129 -3.28 -0.18 8.53
N PRO A 130 -3.66 -1.43 8.24
CA PRO A 130 -5.03 -1.78 7.90
C PRO A 130 -5.99 -1.52 9.06
N LEU A 131 -7.04 -0.76 8.78
CA LEU A 131 -8.14 -0.57 9.71
C LEU A 131 -8.97 -1.86 9.78
N GLY A 132 -9.30 -2.28 10.99
CA GLY A 132 -10.09 -3.47 11.23
C GLY A 132 -11.13 -3.28 12.32
N SER A 133 -12.05 -4.23 12.43
CA SER A 133 -12.92 -4.37 13.60
C SER A 133 -12.19 -5.09 14.73
N PRO A 134 -12.65 -5.01 15.99
CA PRO A 134 -12.05 -5.76 17.09
C PRO A 134 -11.92 -7.27 16.82
N THR A 135 -12.88 -7.88 16.14
CA THR A 135 -12.90 -9.31 15.85
C THR A 135 -12.23 -9.70 14.53
N SER A 136 -11.89 -8.76 13.65
CA SER A 136 -11.28 -9.08 12.34
C SER A 136 -9.87 -9.63 12.49
N LYS A 137 -9.44 -10.44 11.50
CA LYS A 137 -8.09 -11.05 11.46
C LYS A 137 -6.97 -10.05 11.10
N GLY A 138 -7.28 -8.94 10.42
CA GLY A 138 -6.27 -8.02 9.87
C GLY A 138 -5.74 -8.46 8.50
N LYS A 139 -4.59 -7.89 8.11
CA LYS A 139 -3.91 -8.21 6.84
C LYS A 139 -2.50 -8.73 7.12
N PRO A 140 -1.97 -9.64 6.29
CA PRO A 140 -0.60 -10.13 6.44
C PRO A 140 0.42 -9.04 6.10
N PHE A 141 1.62 -9.11 6.71
CA PHE A 141 2.69 -8.14 6.47
C PHE A 141 3.15 -8.09 5.01
N VAL A 142 3.11 -9.20 4.30
CA VAL A 142 3.49 -9.26 2.86
C VAL A 142 2.64 -8.35 1.96
N ASN A 143 1.45 -7.96 2.40
CA ASN A 143 0.59 -7.03 1.68
C ASN A 143 0.84 -5.56 2.04
N LEU A 144 1.66 -5.29 3.04
CA LEU A 144 1.94 -3.94 3.56
C LEU A 144 3.39 -3.52 3.34
N LEU A 145 4.29 -4.47 3.41
CA LEU A 145 5.73 -4.28 3.31
C LEU A 145 6.26 -5.06 2.12
N PRO A 146 7.25 -4.54 1.40
CA PRO A 146 7.90 -5.23 0.30
C PRO A 146 8.86 -6.31 0.85
N LEU A 147 8.28 -7.37 1.43
CA LEU A 147 9.04 -8.49 1.96
C LEU A 147 9.42 -9.45 0.85
N ASP A 148 10.65 -9.93 0.89
CA ASP A 148 11.14 -10.99 0.03
C ASP A 148 10.56 -12.36 0.41
N GLU A 149 10.75 -13.34 -0.47
CA GLU A 149 10.37 -14.73 -0.18
C GLU A 149 11.12 -15.27 1.04
N GLY A 150 10.38 -15.82 1.99
CA GLY A 150 10.89 -16.34 3.26
C GLY A 150 11.29 -15.28 4.29
N GLU A 151 11.08 -13.99 4.01
CA GLU A 151 11.31 -12.91 4.97
C GLU A 151 10.11 -12.74 5.91
N ASN A 152 10.38 -12.66 7.20
CA ASN A 152 9.37 -12.50 8.25
C ASN A 152 9.70 -11.30 9.13
N ILE A 153 8.67 -10.69 9.72
CA ILE A 153 8.85 -9.63 10.73
C ILE A 153 9.04 -10.28 12.10
N THR A 154 10.20 -10.03 12.71
CA THR A 154 10.60 -10.59 14.01
C THR A 154 10.21 -9.67 15.16
N THR A 155 10.31 -8.35 14.97
CA THR A 155 10.06 -7.38 16.03
C THR A 155 9.37 -6.15 15.48
N VAL A 156 8.46 -5.60 16.30
CA VAL A 156 7.74 -4.35 16.01
C VAL A 156 7.98 -3.40 17.17
N LEU A 157 8.42 -2.18 16.88
CA LEU A 157 8.72 -1.15 17.87
C LEU A 157 8.04 0.16 17.50
N LYS A 158 7.31 0.76 18.44
CA LYS A 158 6.78 2.11 18.27
C LYS A 158 7.85 3.15 18.64
N LEU A 159 7.94 4.22 17.85
CA LEU A 159 8.80 5.36 18.13
C LEU A 159 7.96 6.52 18.69
N PRO A 160 8.58 7.49 19.37
CA PRO A 160 7.95 8.78 19.65
C PRO A 160 7.52 9.49 18.35
N GLU A 161 6.47 10.30 18.40
CA GLU A 161 6.03 11.11 17.27
C GLU A 161 7.00 12.25 16.95
N SER A 162 7.63 12.81 17.99
CA SER A 162 8.58 13.91 17.88
C SER A 162 9.97 13.41 17.43
N GLU A 163 10.49 13.97 16.35
CA GLU A 163 11.85 13.69 15.91
C GLU A 163 12.92 14.13 16.92
N ALA A 164 12.59 15.16 17.73
CA ALA A 164 13.50 15.62 18.77
C ALA A 164 13.70 14.54 19.84
N GLU A 165 12.62 13.86 20.24
CA GLU A 165 12.67 12.76 21.20
C GLU A 165 13.40 11.53 20.65
N CYS A 166 13.35 11.33 19.32
CA CYS A 166 14.05 10.22 18.67
C CYS A 166 15.58 10.38 18.64
N LYS A 167 16.11 11.63 18.70
CA LYS A 167 17.55 11.87 18.60
C LYS A 167 18.35 11.29 19.77
N ASP A 168 17.74 11.23 20.94
CA ASP A 168 18.39 10.74 22.16
C ASP A 168 18.13 9.23 22.40
N LEU A 169 17.43 8.56 21.47
CA LEU A 169 17.14 7.15 21.56
C LEU A 169 18.15 6.31 20.80
N SER A 170 18.62 5.24 21.44
CA SER A 170 19.43 4.22 20.81
C SER A 170 18.67 2.89 20.77
N ILE A 171 18.86 2.10 19.72
CA ILE A 171 18.28 0.78 19.61
C ILE A 171 19.37 -0.24 19.86
N MET A 172 19.16 -1.07 20.87
CA MET A 172 20.03 -2.19 21.18
C MET A 172 19.50 -3.44 20.50
N PHE A 173 20.36 -4.13 19.80
CA PHE A 173 20.06 -5.43 19.18
C PHE A 173 20.74 -6.54 19.97
N ALA A 174 19.99 -7.59 20.27
CA ALA A 174 20.54 -8.82 20.81
C ALA A 174 20.06 -10.00 19.95
N THR A 175 20.96 -10.74 19.38
CA THR A 175 20.67 -11.86 18.48
C THR A 175 20.72 -13.19 19.19
N ALA A 176 20.04 -14.21 18.66
CA ALA A 176 20.08 -15.58 19.18
C ALA A 176 21.50 -16.20 19.13
N SER A 177 22.37 -15.69 18.26
CA SER A 177 23.79 -16.07 18.18
C SER A 177 24.69 -15.41 19.22
N GLY A 178 24.12 -14.60 20.12
CA GLY A 178 24.86 -13.91 21.19
C GLY A 178 25.59 -12.63 20.75
N MET A 179 25.35 -12.13 19.55
CA MET A 179 25.84 -10.82 19.12
C MET A 179 24.95 -9.70 19.69
N VAL A 180 25.59 -8.65 20.21
CA VAL A 180 24.95 -7.45 20.78
C VAL A 180 25.48 -6.22 20.06
#